data_541394d6e6d5c2cbd831d158f42e34f5
#
_entry.id   541394d6e6d5c2cbd831d158f42e34f5
#
_cell.length_a   1.000
_cell.length_b   1.000
_cell.length_c   1.000
_cell.angle_alpha   90.00
_cell.angle_beta   90.00
_cell.angle_gamma   90.00
#
_symmetry.space_group_name_H-M   'P 1'
#
loop_
_entity.id
_entity.type
_entity.pdbx_description
1 polymer ?
#
loop_
_entity_poly.entity_id
_entity_poly.type
_entity_poly.pdbx_seq_one_letter_code
_entity_poly.pdbx_strand_id
1 'polypeptide(L)'
;MADCSYAHNTIKKRDTTVISSVDLDPAAIAIEKANKTKIYSDTLLVNGNYPDQVTRSDKFYDTLSKSRSWVARMLASLLVASHKDMDDGQTSTSKLATSRHYFQDFSGCVITQIKVVQANVFARAPGVDPGWAGRFLDNVHMLTQERVLRRNLLFNVGDTINAYRMSINEQLLRSLPYLATAYIVVSRRPLYPKEVIVSIFARDSWTISAGGKWRGHYYGDVFDRNFLGTGDELCLRYYLPIGEQLNGFEGQYTFNNFFGTFTNVKVVAGVGGSNNTARMEASRPFILPSDHIWGFRAGYTQRNCDMDTKDTTINIKMAEYALWYGYAWNLDPRLGTVFYGMFSTAYQHYYNRPEVGPMLNPFYSTTFNVMASFGFSRQNYYQGNMIYGYGRTEDIPYGYKFELAGGYQWSETRGRRYYASLTALWGNALGRGYINLAGRIGSYWTREQSWEQGVLDVSARYFSPLFKLGHIYVRQFLTFGATWGFDRFMGEREQINFTSLRDVRGIGVPREAVGCNRATLNAETVFFTPIFLYHFRFAFYLWGDVGFLGYNHMIFDNPFSSVIGIGVRIKNERLIFNNIQIRFGVALCRPGPYDFNWFDISNESTLEVDSFRPSVARPIEYR
;
A
#
# COMPACT_ATOMS: atom_id res chain seq x y z
N MET A 1 -2.07 66.42 -3.21
CA MET A 1 -1.07 66.72 -2.16
C MET A 1 -0.99 65.57 -1.22
N ALA A 2 0.16 65.12 -0.98
CA ALA A 2 0.67 64.05 -0.12
C ALA A 2 1.00 62.73 -0.83
N ASP A 3 2.29 62.55 -0.93
CA ASP A 3 3.08 61.46 -1.46
C ASP A 3 2.77 60.11 -0.78
N CYS A 4 2.69 59.06 -1.56
CA CYS A 4 2.88 57.70 -1.10
C CYS A 4 4.19 57.17 -1.65
N SER A 5 5.22 57.18 -0.84
CA SER A 5 6.52 56.60 -1.13
C SER A 5 6.47 55.08 -1.11
N TYR A 6 7.01 54.52 -2.17
CA TYR A 6 7.30 53.08 -2.33
C TYR A 6 8.20 52.56 -1.21
N ALA A 7 7.70 51.60 -0.46
CA ALA A 7 8.52 50.74 0.39
C ALA A 7 8.78 49.42 -0.34
N HIS A 8 9.96 49.29 -0.91
CA HIS A 8 10.52 48.05 -1.43
C HIS A 8 10.87 47.16 -0.25
N ASN A 9 9.99 46.23 0.06
CA ASN A 9 10.32 45.20 1.04
C ASN A 9 11.05 44.04 0.33
N THR A 10 12.36 44.11 0.45
CA THR A 10 13.28 43.01 0.16
C THR A 10 12.92 41.81 1.01
N ILE A 11 12.39 40.76 0.38
CA ILE A 11 12.21 39.46 1.03
C ILE A 11 13.61 38.92 1.29
N LYS A 12 14.07 39.06 2.53
CA LYS A 12 15.24 38.34 3.04
C LYS A 12 14.98 36.84 2.87
N LYS A 13 15.76 36.20 1.99
CA LYS A 13 15.98 34.76 2.02
C LYS A 13 16.28 34.38 3.46
N ARG A 14 15.41 33.61 4.10
CA ARG A 14 15.77 32.90 5.30
C ARG A 14 16.81 31.87 4.90
N ASP A 15 18.02 32.12 5.30
CA ASP A 15 19.10 31.13 5.25
C ASP A 15 18.57 29.88 5.99
N THR A 16 18.46 28.80 5.24
CA THR A 16 18.43 27.46 5.79
C THR A 16 19.77 27.28 6.48
N THR A 17 19.80 27.53 7.78
CA THR A 17 20.94 27.17 8.62
C THR A 17 21.11 25.65 8.49
N VAL A 18 22.06 25.28 7.64
CA VAL A 18 22.71 23.98 7.73
C VAL A 18 23.33 23.98 9.13
N ILE A 19 22.71 23.27 10.06
CA ILE A 19 23.28 23.06 11.40
C ILE A 19 24.55 22.29 11.13
N SER A 20 25.67 23.01 11.16
CA SER A 20 26.99 22.40 11.17
C SER A 20 27.05 21.51 12.42
N SER A 21 27.80 20.41 12.32
CA SER A 21 28.01 19.42 13.38
C SER A 21 28.63 19.99 14.68
N VAL A 22 28.72 21.29 14.80
CA VAL A 22 29.37 22.03 15.92
C VAL A 22 28.38 22.36 17.05
N ASP A 23 27.05 22.38 16.78
CA ASP A 23 26.05 22.74 17.79
C ASP A 23 25.37 21.54 18.49
N LEU A 24 25.83 20.33 18.21
CA LEU A 24 25.39 19.14 18.96
C LEU A 24 26.36 18.91 20.12
N ASP A 25 25.80 18.89 21.33
CA ASP A 25 26.52 18.47 22.55
C ASP A 25 27.35 17.20 22.24
N PRO A 26 28.66 17.19 22.48
CA PRO A 26 29.52 16.02 22.28
C PRO A 26 28.98 14.74 22.93
N ALA A 27 28.24 14.86 24.04
CA ALA A 27 27.50 13.76 24.65
C ALA A 27 26.35 13.26 23.79
N ALA A 28 25.63 14.13 23.12
CA ALA A 28 24.55 13.75 22.19
C ALA A 28 25.10 13.05 20.94
N ILE A 29 26.24 13.47 20.42
CA ILE A 29 26.95 12.82 19.32
C ILE A 29 27.49 11.44 19.73
N ALA A 30 28.03 11.33 20.95
CA ALA A 30 28.50 10.05 21.49
C ALA A 30 27.32 9.07 21.74
N ILE A 31 26.18 9.56 22.22
CA ILE A 31 24.96 8.79 22.44
C ILE A 31 24.33 8.43 21.08
N GLU A 32 24.34 9.33 20.12
CA GLU A 32 23.89 9.06 18.74
C GLU A 32 24.77 8.00 18.07
N LYS A 33 26.10 8.08 18.22
CA LYS A 33 27.04 7.05 17.77
C LYS A 33 26.85 5.72 18.51
N ALA A 34 26.70 5.73 19.84
CA ALA A 34 26.46 4.53 20.63
C ALA A 34 25.11 3.88 20.36
N ASN A 35 24.06 4.69 20.14
CA ASN A 35 22.74 4.19 19.75
C ASN A 35 22.68 3.76 18.29
N LYS A 36 23.36 4.45 17.37
CA LYS A 36 23.61 3.92 16.02
C LYS A 36 24.38 2.59 16.10
N THR A 37 25.40 2.49 16.91
CA THR A 37 26.14 1.23 17.09
C THR A 37 25.25 0.15 17.72
N LYS A 38 24.33 0.48 18.63
CA LYS A 38 23.44 -0.48 19.28
C LYS A 38 22.23 -0.85 18.43
N ILE A 39 21.73 0.06 17.61
CA ILE A 39 20.68 -0.20 16.60
C ILE A 39 21.29 -0.91 15.39
N TYR A 40 22.56 -0.66 15.07
CA TYR A 40 23.31 -1.24 13.96
C TYR A 40 24.26 -2.38 14.37
N SER A 41 24.48 -2.66 15.66
CA SER A 41 25.34 -3.79 16.07
C SER A 41 24.69 -5.15 15.83
N ASP A 42 23.37 -5.20 15.63
CA ASP A 42 22.73 -6.36 15.05
C ASP A 42 22.79 -6.36 13.50
N THR A 43 23.44 -5.36 12.91
CA THR A 43 23.54 -5.14 11.46
C THR A 43 25.00 -5.01 10.98
N LEU A 44 26.00 -5.26 11.83
CA LEU A 44 27.39 -5.16 11.42
C LEU A 44 28.05 -6.51 11.28
N LEU A 45 28.74 -6.62 10.20
CA LEU A 45 29.83 -7.45 9.75
C LEU A 45 29.54 -8.29 8.51
N VAL A 46 29.74 -7.71 7.35
CA VAL A 46 30.51 -8.36 6.28
C VAL A 46 31.28 -7.28 5.52
N ASN A 47 32.55 -7.10 5.85
CA ASN A 47 33.53 -6.48 4.97
C ASN A 47 33.72 -7.38 3.75
N GLY A 48 33.05 -7.08 2.67
CA GLY A 48 33.31 -7.67 1.36
C GLY A 48 33.79 -6.58 0.42
N ASN A 49 35.06 -6.58 0.09
CA ASN A 49 35.62 -5.79 -1.00
C ASN A 49 34.86 -6.07 -2.29
N TYR A 50 34.19 -5.06 -2.83
CA TYR A 50 33.60 -5.06 -4.18
C TYR A 50 34.39 -4.11 -5.12
N PRO A 51 35.61 -4.49 -5.59
CA PRO A 51 36.43 -3.55 -6.35
C PRO A 51 36.00 -3.36 -7.80
N ASP A 52 35.43 -4.39 -8.46
CA ASP A 52 35.32 -4.38 -9.93
C ASP A 52 34.02 -3.88 -10.52
N GLN A 53 32.90 -3.96 -9.80
CA GLN A 53 31.62 -3.49 -10.32
C GLN A 53 31.40 -1.98 -10.11
N VAL A 54 31.97 -1.45 -9.04
CA VAL A 54 31.98 -0.02 -8.72
C VAL A 54 32.69 0.77 -9.84
N THR A 55 33.85 0.28 -10.26
CA THR A 55 34.66 0.91 -11.31
C THR A 55 33.99 0.91 -12.69
N ARG A 56 33.14 -0.05 -13.00
CA ARG A 56 32.37 -0.06 -14.26
C ARG A 56 31.21 0.90 -14.26
N SER A 57 30.49 0.99 -13.14
CA SER A 57 29.38 1.95 -12.99
C SER A 57 29.89 3.40 -12.98
N ASP A 58 31.02 3.65 -12.32
CA ASP A 58 31.65 4.97 -12.28
C ASP A 58 32.15 5.41 -13.68
N LYS A 59 32.76 4.50 -14.45
CA LYS A 59 33.18 4.77 -15.84
C LYS A 59 31.99 5.05 -16.77
N PHE A 60 30.91 4.31 -16.61
CA PHE A 60 29.70 4.52 -17.41
C PHE A 60 28.99 5.82 -17.04
N TYR A 61 28.95 6.15 -15.75
CA TYR A 61 28.46 7.45 -15.25
C TYR A 61 29.27 8.61 -15.80
N ASP A 62 30.59 8.52 -15.73
CA ASP A 62 31.51 9.53 -16.29
C ASP A 62 31.28 9.73 -17.81
N THR A 63 31.01 8.66 -18.53
CA THR A 63 30.71 8.71 -19.96
C THR A 63 29.37 9.39 -20.24
N LEU A 64 28.34 9.10 -19.45
CA LEU A 64 27.02 9.73 -19.57
C LEU A 64 27.02 11.19 -19.10
N SER A 65 27.72 11.51 -18.02
CA SER A 65 27.81 12.89 -17.52
C SER A 65 28.54 13.83 -18.48
N LYS A 66 29.49 13.29 -19.26
CA LYS A 66 30.25 14.01 -20.31
C LYS A 66 29.54 13.97 -21.67
N SER A 67 28.40 13.29 -21.81
CA SER A 67 27.65 13.21 -23.07
C SER A 67 27.12 14.56 -23.53
N ARG A 68 27.15 14.81 -24.86
CA ARG A 68 26.54 15.99 -25.47
C ARG A 68 25.01 16.01 -25.38
N SER A 69 24.37 14.85 -25.19
CA SER A 69 22.91 14.75 -25.06
C SER A 69 22.46 15.26 -23.69
N TRP A 70 21.55 16.25 -23.69
CA TRP A 70 20.96 16.77 -22.45
C TRP A 70 20.16 15.71 -21.69
N VAL A 71 19.51 14.79 -22.42
CA VAL A 71 18.78 13.64 -21.83
C VAL A 71 19.73 12.69 -21.11
N ALA A 72 20.88 12.39 -21.71
CA ALA A 72 21.89 11.53 -21.09
C ALA A 72 22.49 12.17 -19.84
N ARG A 73 22.71 13.49 -19.84
CA ARG A 73 23.18 14.26 -18.67
C ARG A 73 22.11 14.35 -17.59
N MET A 74 20.84 14.55 -17.97
CA MET A 74 19.70 14.53 -17.05
C MET A 74 19.56 13.16 -16.40
N LEU A 75 19.63 12.08 -17.17
CA LEU A 75 19.65 10.72 -16.66
C LEU A 75 20.85 10.50 -15.72
N ALA A 76 22.05 10.90 -16.11
CA ALA A 76 23.25 10.77 -15.27
C ALA A 76 23.09 11.46 -13.91
N SER A 77 22.46 12.63 -13.85
CA SER A 77 22.28 13.38 -12.61
C SER A 77 21.14 12.87 -11.72
N LEU A 78 20.11 12.26 -12.31
CA LEU A 78 19.08 11.50 -11.58
C LEU A 78 19.66 10.24 -10.90
N LEU A 79 20.78 9.79 -11.39
CA LEU A 79 21.35 8.48 -11.10
C LEU A 79 22.49 8.50 -10.05
N VAL A 80 22.93 9.68 -9.58
CA VAL A 80 24.04 9.79 -8.62
C VAL A 80 23.57 9.70 -7.18
N ALA A 81 23.76 8.55 -6.54
CA ALA A 81 23.79 8.41 -5.11
C ALA A 81 25.11 7.82 -4.65
N SER A 82 25.50 8.26 -3.48
CA SER A 82 26.74 7.85 -2.86
C SER A 82 26.75 6.35 -2.54
N HIS A 83 27.86 5.70 -2.85
CA HIS A 83 28.16 4.28 -2.61
C HIS A 83 28.23 3.91 -1.13
N LYS A 84 28.24 4.88 -0.21
CA LYS A 84 28.47 4.66 1.22
C LYS A 84 27.23 4.23 2.03
N ASP A 85 26.04 4.28 1.44
CA ASP A 85 24.79 3.84 2.11
C ASP A 85 24.43 2.38 1.84
N MET A 86 25.36 1.59 1.29
CA MET A 86 25.17 0.16 1.02
C MET A 86 25.74 -0.70 2.13
N ASP A 87 25.32 -0.49 3.36
CA ASP A 87 25.64 -1.46 4.41
C ASP A 87 24.40 -2.25 4.82
N ASP A 88 24.46 -3.46 4.41
CA ASP A 88 24.11 -4.75 4.97
C ASP A 88 22.71 -4.95 5.55
N GLY A 89 21.91 -5.60 4.70
CA GLY A 89 20.80 -6.44 5.15
C GLY A 89 21.32 -7.63 5.98
N GLN A 90 21.43 -7.49 7.28
CA GLN A 90 21.65 -8.65 8.13
C GLN A 90 20.35 -9.38 8.42
N THR A 91 20.44 -10.65 8.17
CA THR A 91 19.51 -11.68 8.57
C THR A 91 19.66 -11.99 10.06
N SER A 92 18.86 -11.38 10.90
CA SER A 92 18.65 -11.96 12.23
C SER A 92 17.43 -12.87 12.20
N THR A 93 17.68 -14.15 12.08
CA THR A 93 16.66 -15.23 12.08
C THR A 93 16.15 -15.58 13.47
N SER A 94 16.52 -14.87 14.54
CA SER A 94 16.29 -15.41 15.89
C SER A 94 15.39 -14.62 16.84
N LYS A 95 15.04 -13.37 16.55
CA LYS A 95 14.01 -12.65 17.34
C LYS A 95 13.35 -11.61 16.44
N LEU A 96 12.01 -11.58 16.44
CA LEU A 96 11.21 -10.54 15.81
C LEU A 96 11.73 -9.17 16.24
N ALA A 97 12.51 -8.52 15.37
CA ALA A 97 13.03 -7.20 15.66
C ALA A 97 11.85 -6.22 15.68
N THR A 98 11.51 -5.71 16.84
CA THR A 98 10.45 -4.71 17.01
C THR A 98 11.06 -3.51 17.72
N SER A 99 10.78 -2.31 17.24
CA SER A 99 11.18 -1.07 17.92
C SER A 99 10.62 -0.95 19.34
N ARG A 100 9.58 -1.74 19.65
CA ARG A 100 8.98 -1.79 20.98
C ARG A 100 9.96 -2.16 22.09
N HIS A 101 10.89 -3.11 21.87
CA HIS A 101 11.91 -3.47 22.88
C HIS A 101 12.81 -2.30 23.19
N TYR A 102 13.19 -1.52 22.18
CA TYR A 102 13.97 -0.30 22.36
C TYR A 102 13.24 0.72 23.26
N PHE A 103 11.96 0.93 23.03
CA PHE A 103 11.19 1.90 23.82
C PHE A 103 10.83 1.40 25.22
N GLN A 104 10.93 0.11 25.52
CA GLN A 104 10.68 -0.43 26.86
C GLN A 104 11.65 0.12 27.90
N ASP A 105 12.92 0.36 27.52
CA ASP A 105 13.95 0.91 28.40
C ASP A 105 13.64 2.34 28.88
N PHE A 106 12.73 3.03 28.19
CA PHE A 106 12.32 4.41 28.48
C PHE A 106 10.89 4.50 29.03
N SER A 107 10.23 3.37 29.26
CA SER A 107 8.84 3.36 29.74
C SER A 107 8.69 4.14 31.05
N GLY A 108 7.67 5.02 31.10
CA GLY A 108 7.39 5.88 32.26
C GLY A 108 8.25 7.15 32.36
N CYS A 109 9.24 7.35 31.47
CA CYS A 109 9.93 8.64 31.37
C CYS A 109 9.02 9.69 30.74
N VAL A 110 9.16 10.96 31.17
CA VAL A 110 8.36 12.09 30.68
C VAL A 110 9.05 12.74 29.48
N ILE A 111 8.31 12.99 28.42
CA ILE A 111 8.78 13.69 27.22
C ILE A 111 8.87 15.18 27.50
N THR A 112 10.06 15.74 27.57
CA THR A 112 10.26 17.18 27.77
C THR A 112 10.39 17.96 26.47
N GLN A 113 10.85 17.32 25.41
CA GLN A 113 11.06 17.95 24.12
C GLN A 113 10.88 16.97 22.97
N ILE A 114 10.30 17.44 21.87
CA ILE A 114 10.21 16.71 20.60
C ILE A 114 10.97 17.50 19.55
N LYS A 115 12.02 16.89 18.99
CA LYS A 115 12.82 17.41 17.90
C LYS A 115 12.46 16.69 16.61
N VAL A 116 12.34 17.43 15.50
CA VAL A 116 12.12 16.86 14.17
C VAL A 116 13.33 17.17 13.32
N VAL A 117 13.96 16.13 12.79
CA VAL A 117 15.11 16.21 11.91
C VAL A 117 14.70 15.64 10.56
N GLN A 118 14.66 16.49 9.55
CA GLN A 118 14.24 16.12 8.20
C GLN A 118 15.43 16.10 7.24
N ALA A 119 15.45 15.10 6.38
CA ALA A 119 16.39 15.01 5.28
C ALA A 119 15.63 15.06 3.95
N ASN A 120 16.16 15.83 2.99
CA ASN A 120 15.62 15.89 1.64
C ASN A 120 15.82 14.55 0.90
N VAL A 121 15.04 14.33 -0.18
CA VAL A 121 15.08 13.12 -1.03
C VAL A 121 16.50 12.84 -1.52
N PHE A 122 17.18 13.88 -2.02
CA PHE A 122 18.52 13.81 -2.59
C PHE A 122 19.62 14.28 -1.61
N ALA A 123 19.30 14.45 -0.32
CA ALA A 123 20.29 14.80 0.69
C ALA A 123 21.46 13.82 0.67
N ARG A 124 22.67 14.36 0.55
CA ARG A 124 23.94 13.62 0.42
C ARG A 124 24.83 13.88 1.64
N ALA A 125 25.88 13.08 1.73
CA ALA A 125 26.95 13.39 2.65
C ALA A 125 27.52 14.80 2.38
N PRO A 126 27.92 15.55 3.42
CA PRO A 126 28.50 16.87 3.26
C PRO A 126 29.65 16.86 2.23
N GLY A 127 29.61 17.78 1.27
CA GLY A 127 30.67 17.95 0.26
C GLY A 127 30.42 17.31 -1.11
N VAL A 128 29.29 16.64 -1.34
CA VAL A 128 28.95 16.07 -2.65
C VAL A 128 27.93 16.97 -3.37
N ASP A 129 28.33 17.60 -4.48
CA ASP A 129 27.41 18.41 -5.30
C ASP A 129 26.35 17.52 -5.99
N PRO A 130 25.07 17.82 -5.84
CA PRO A 130 23.98 17.08 -6.51
C PRO A 130 23.95 17.24 -8.04
N GLY A 131 24.78 18.09 -8.61
CA GLY A 131 24.68 18.46 -10.03
C GLY A 131 23.44 19.32 -10.32
N TRP A 132 23.34 19.85 -11.54
CA TRP A 132 22.25 20.75 -11.90
C TRP A 132 20.85 20.10 -11.83
N ALA A 133 20.72 18.82 -12.20
CA ALA A 133 19.43 18.17 -12.18
C ALA A 133 19.00 17.70 -10.78
N GLY A 134 19.94 17.32 -9.92
CA GLY A 134 19.62 17.10 -8.48
C GLY A 134 19.15 18.39 -7.83
N ARG A 135 19.79 19.52 -8.12
CA ARG A 135 19.34 20.85 -7.65
C ARG A 135 17.98 21.24 -8.22
N PHE A 136 17.73 20.99 -9.52
CA PHE A 136 16.44 21.26 -10.15
C PHE A 136 15.33 20.41 -9.50
N LEU A 137 15.58 19.13 -9.29
CA LEU A 137 14.61 18.23 -8.64
C LEU A 137 14.39 18.60 -7.16
N ASP A 138 15.45 18.92 -6.41
CA ASP A 138 15.30 19.41 -5.04
C ASP A 138 14.51 20.73 -4.97
N ASN A 139 14.58 21.58 -5.99
CA ASN A 139 13.79 22.81 -6.06
C ASN A 139 12.32 22.58 -6.44
N VAL A 140 12.04 21.53 -7.20
CA VAL A 140 10.66 21.14 -7.57
C VAL A 140 10.00 20.32 -6.46
N HIS A 141 10.79 19.55 -5.67
CA HIS A 141 10.29 18.80 -4.53
C HIS A 141 10.09 19.72 -3.32
N MET A 142 8.86 19.80 -2.86
CA MET A 142 8.54 20.50 -1.61
C MET A 142 8.72 19.53 -0.44
N LEU A 143 9.65 19.87 0.47
CA LEU A 143 9.82 19.13 1.73
C LEU A 143 8.52 19.09 2.51
N THR A 144 8.28 17.95 3.11
CA THR A 144 7.17 17.77 4.06
C THR A 144 7.29 18.80 5.17
N GLN A 145 6.25 19.56 5.43
CA GLN A 145 6.27 20.58 6.47
C GLN A 145 6.37 19.92 7.85
N GLU A 146 7.18 20.45 8.75
CA GLU A 146 7.35 19.92 10.11
C GLU A 146 6.01 19.74 10.85
N ARG A 147 5.09 20.68 10.64
CA ARG A 147 3.71 20.62 11.21
C ARG A 147 2.97 19.35 10.79
N VAL A 148 3.22 18.83 9.58
CA VAL A 148 2.60 17.60 9.06
C VAL A 148 3.14 16.40 9.83
N LEU A 149 4.45 16.32 10.05
CA LEU A 149 5.05 15.27 10.86
C LEU A 149 4.53 15.31 12.30
N ARG A 150 4.47 16.50 12.91
CA ARG A 150 3.93 16.68 14.27
C ARG A 150 2.46 16.29 14.40
N ARG A 151 1.62 16.54 13.40
CA ARG A 151 0.21 16.12 13.37
C ARG A 151 0.04 14.59 13.33
N ASN A 152 1.04 13.86 12.84
CA ASN A 152 1.03 12.40 12.78
C ASN A 152 1.63 11.75 14.02
N LEU A 153 1.93 12.52 15.09
CA LEU A 153 2.37 11.97 16.35
C LEU A 153 1.20 11.55 17.22
N LEU A 154 1.37 10.42 17.88
CA LEU A 154 0.41 9.86 18.84
C LEU A 154 0.76 10.25 20.28
N PHE A 155 1.75 11.11 20.48
CA PHE A 155 2.21 11.60 21.77
C PHE A 155 2.60 13.07 21.69
N ASN A 156 2.58 13.76 22.83
CA ASN A 156 2.91 15.17 22.97
C ASN A 156 4.00 15.37 24.04
N VAL A 157 4.51 16.60 24.10
CA VAL A 157 5.36 17.04 25.22
C VAL A 157 4.52 16.99 26.50
N GLY A 158 5.09 16.44 27.57
CA GLY A 158 4.43 16.19 28.85
C GLY A 158 3.86 14.77 29.00
N ASP A 159 3.70 14.01 27.90
CA ASP A 159 3.27 12.62 27.98
C ASP A 159 4.38 11.72 28.53
N THR A 160 3.98 10.59 29.13
CA THR A 160 4.90 9.53 29.52
C THR A 160 5.13 8.56 28.35
N ILE A 161 6.36 8.09 28.20
CA ILE A 161 6.70 7.08 27.19
C ILE A 161 5.92 5.80 27.42
N ASN A 162 5.15 5.41 26.42
CA ASN A 162 4.51 4.11 26.31
C ASN A 162 5.12 3.37 25.11
N ALA A 163 5.81 2.27 25.36
CA ALA A 163 6.56 1.54 24.33
C ALA A 163 5.71 1.07 23.16
N TYR A 164 4.46 0.66 23.42
CA TYR A 164 3.54 0.25 22.36
C TYR A 164 3.13 1.45 21.49
N ARG A 165 2.72 2.58 22.11
CA ARG A 165 2.33 3.81 21.40
C ARG A 165 3.47 4.35 20.55
N MET A 166 4.71 4.37 21.09
CA MET A 166 5.89 4.81 20.36
C MET A 166 6.17 3.93 19.13
N SER A 167 6.10 2.62 19.30
CA SER A 167 6.32 1.64 18.22
C SER A 167 5.27 1.76 17.10
N ILE A 168 4.00 1.90 17.46
CA ILE A 168 2.91 2.11 16.48
C ILE A 168 3.08 3.45 15.77
N ASN A 169 3.50 4.50 16.49
CA ASN A 169 3.73 5.80 15.86
C ASN A 169 4.90 5.78 14.88
N GLU A 170 5.98 5.09 15.22
CA GLU A 170 7.10 4.93 14.30
C GLU A 170 6.67 4.17 13.02
N GLN A 171 5.88 3.11 13.15
CA GLN A 171 5.29 2.40 12.02
C GLN A 171 4.33 3.29 11.22
N LEU A 172 3.49 4.10 11.90
CA LEU A 172 2.60 5.06 11.25
C LEU A 172 3.39 6.05 10.39
N LEU A 173 4.46 6.63 10.91
CA LEU A 173 5.32 7.54 10.16
C LEU A 173 5.95 6.85 8.95
N ARG A 174 6.46 5.61 9.09
CA ARG A 174 7.01 4.84 7.95
C ARG A 174 5.96 4.48 6.90
N SER A 175 4.69 4.39 7.28
CA SER A 175 3.60 4.08 6.35
C SER A 175 3.14 5.29 5.53
N LEU A 176 3.57 6.51 5.86
CA LEU A 176 3.22 7.71 5.12
C LEU A 176 3.85 7.68 3.72
N PRO A 177 3.07 7.86 2.65
CA PRO A 177 3.54 7.64 1.29
C PRO A 177 4.63 8.63 0.85
N TYR A 178 4.74 9.76 1.50
CA TYR A 178 5.72 10.80 1.21
C TYR A 178 7.04 10.67 1.99
N LEU A 179 7.15 9.68 2.89
CA LEU A 179 8.38 9.41 3.61
C LEU A 179 9.08 8.16 3.06
N ALA A 180 10.36 8.28 2.80
CA ALA A 180 11.21 7.16 2.43
C ALA A 180 11.56 6.29 3.63
N THR A 181 11.90 6.95 4.75
CA THR A 181 12.22 6.30 6.03
C THR A 181 11.78 7.21 7.18
N ALA A 182 11.40 6.62 8.30
CA ALA A 182 11.18 7.33 9.54
C ALA A 182 11.54 6.45 10.74
N TYR A 183 12.19 7.05 11.74
CA TYR A 183 12.50 6.39 12.99
C TYR A 183 12.50 7.38 14.14
N ILE A 184 12.24 6.87 15.34
CA ILE A 184 12.14 7.65 16.57
C ILE A 184 13.29 7.25 17.50
N VAL A 185 14.06 8.23 17.94
CA VAL A 185 15.16 8.04 18.90
C VAL A 185 14.81 8.75 20.20
N VAL A 186 15.01 8.07 21.31
CA VAL A 186 14.76 8.60 22.64
C VAL A 186 16.10 8.75 23.37
N SER A 187 16.38 9.93 23.89
CA SER A 187 17.59 10.21 24.68
C SER A 187 17.23 10.73 26.07
N ARG A 188 17.88 10.20 27.11
CA ARG A 188 17.70 10.70 28.49
C ARG A 188 18.46 11.99 28.69
N ARG A 189 17.90 12.89 29.49
CA ARG A 189 18.63 14.08 29.94
C ARG A 189 19.67 13.70 31.03
N PRO A 190 20.93 14.10 30.90
CA PRO A 190 21.97 13.67 31.83
C PRO A 190 21.69 13.94 33.31
N LEU A 191 21.08 15.10 33.60
CA LEU A 191 20.77 15.53 34.98
C LEU A 191 19.40 15.05 35.48
N TYR A 192 18.53 14.57 34.61
CA TYR A 192 17.15 14.18 34.91
C TYR A 192 16.81 12.84 34.25
N PRO A 193 17.16 11.70 34.84
CA PRO A 193 17.09 10.39 34.17
C PRO A 193 15.64 9.93 33.86
N LYS A 194 14.62 10.55 34.48
CA LYS A 194 13.22 10.33 34.18
C LYS A 194 12.67 11.25 33.08
N GLU A 195 13.46 12.18 32.59
CA GLU A 195 13.11 13.09 31.52
C GLU A 195 13.83 12.68 30.23
N VAL A 196 13.09 12.73 29.12
CA VAL A 196 13.62 12.33 27.82
C VAL A 196 13.32 13.37 26.74
N ILE A 197 14.21 13.42 25.77
CA ILE A 197 14.05 14.12 24.50
C ILE A 197 13.75 13.08 23.43
N VAL A 198 12.67 13.29 22.69
CA VAL A 198 12.29 12.44 21.57
C VAL A 198 12.70 13.13 20.27
N SER A 199 13.56 12.47 19.49
CA SER A 199 14.02 12.96 18.18
C SER A 199 13.39 12.10 17.07
N ILE A 200 12.70 12.74 16.15
CA ILE A 200 12.06 12.12 15.00
C ILE A 200 12.94 12.38 13.79
N PHE A 201 13.47 11.33 13.20
CA PHE A 201 14.23 11.40 11.96
C PHE A 201 13.34 10.95 10.83
N ALA A 202 13.14 11.82 9.84
CA ALA A 202 12.33 11.54 8.68
C ALA A 202 13.09 11.93 7.40
N ARG A 203 13.04 11.08 6.39
CA ARG A 203 13.58 11.34 5.07
C ARG A 203 12.44 11.32 4.08
N ASP A 204 12.29 12.40 3.32
CA ASP A 204 11.29 12.48 2.28
C ASP A 204 11.59 11.54 1.12
N SER A 205 10.55 11.09 0.45
CA SER A 205 10.61 10.41 -0.85
C SER A 205 10.18 11.37 -1.96
N TRP A 206 10.58 11.08 -3.19
CA TRP A 206 10.06 11.81 -4.36
C TRP A 206 8.57 11.50 -4.52
N THR A 207 7.70 12.52 -4.48
CA THR A 207 6.25 12.36 -4.36
C THR A 207 5.50 12.48 -5.67
N ILE A 208 6.12 13.12 -6.68
CA ILE A 208 5.49 13.34 -7.98
C ILE A 208 5.73 12.13 -8.89
N SER A 209 4.67 11.65 -9.51
CA SER A 209 4.74 10.53 -10.44
C SER A 209 3.73 10.68 -11.56
N ALA A 210 3.98 9.99 -12.67
CA ALA A 210 3.07 9.89 -13.79
C ALA A 210 2.76 8.41 -14.06
N GLY A 211 1.54 8.13 -14.45
CA GLY A 211 1.06 6.81 -14.78
C GLY A 211 0.13 6.83 -15.99
N GLY A 212 -0.42 5.68 -16.30
CA GLY A 212 -1.40 5.57 -17.37
C GLY A 212 -1.82 4.12 -17.61
N LYS A 213 -2.88 3.96 -18.36
CA LYS A 213 -3.40 2.65 -18.79
C LYS A 213 -3.65 2.67 -20.30
N TRP A 214 -3.19 1.62 -20.98
CA TRP A 214 -3.20 1.51 -22.43
C TRP A 214 -4.02 0.31 -22.94
N ARG A 215 -4.83 -0.31 -22.08
CA ARG A 215 -5.68 -1.45 -22.44
C ARG A 215 -7.06 -1.31 -21.78
N GLY A 216 -8.09 -1.36 -22.59
CA GLY A 216 -9.49 -1.21 -22.15
C GLY A 216 -9.91 0.23 -21.93
N HIS A 217 -9.25 0.96 -21.06
CA HIS A 217 -9.40 2.40 -20.87
C HIS A 217 -8.05 3.08 -21.08
N TYR A 218 -8.02 4.07 -21.95
CA TYR A 218 -6.81 4.80 -22.30
C TYR A 218 -6.77 6.10 -21.49
N TYR A 219 -5.83 6.23 -20.58
CA TYR A 219 -5.65 7.47 -19.82
C TYR A 219 -4.19 7.66 -19.40
N GLY A 220 -3.81 8.93 -19.20
CA GLY A 220 -2.61 9.30 -18.48
C GLY A 220 -2.99 10.03 -17.20
N ASP A 221 -2.24 9.80 -16.14
CA ASP A 221 -2.39 10.52 -14.88
C ASP A 221 -1.05 11.07 -14.37
N VAL A 222 -1.15 12.17 -13.65
CA VAL A 222 -0.07 12.77 -12.88
C VAL A 222 -0.56 12.89 -11.45
N PHE A 223 0.24 12.44 -10.51
CA PHE A 223 -0.09 12.53 -9.11
C PHE A 223 1.09 13.02 -8.27
N ASP A 224 0.77 13.78 -7.23
CA ASP A 224 1.68 14.16 -6.17
C ASP A 224 1.09 13.72 -4.82
N ARG A 225 1.85 12.93 -4.07
CA ARG A 225 1.43 12.40 -2.76
C ARG A 225 1.83 13.28 -1.58
N ASN A 226 2.40 14.43 -1.84
CA ASN A 226 2.77 15.43 -0.84
C ASN A 226 2.59 16.84 -1.41
N PHE A 227 1.42 17.09 -1.95
CA PHE A 227 1.14 18.33 -2.65
C PHE A 227 1.45 19.53 -1.74
N LEU A 228 2.32 20.42 -2.22
CA LEU A 228 2.83 21.58 -1.48
C LEU A 228 3.48 21.25 -0.11
N GLY A 229 3.96 20.03 0.10
CA GLY A 229 4.55 19.61 1.37
C GLY A 229 3.54 19.47 2.53
N THR A 230 2.24 19.45 2.24
CA THR A 230 1.17 19.37 3.25
C THR A 230 0.83 17.95 3.68
N GLY A 231 1.39 16.94 3.00
CA GLY A 231 1.03 15.54 3.18
C GLY A 231 -0.26 15.13 2.48
N ASP A 232 -0.87 16.05 1.72
CA ASP A 232 -2.08 15.79 0.95
C ASP A 232 -1.74 15.23 -0.43
N GLU A 233 -2.70 14.55 -1.07
CA GLU A 233 -2.50 13.95 -2.38
C GLU A 233 -3.36 14.66 -3.43
N LEU A 234 -2.74 14.97 -4.58
CA LEU A 234 -3.41 15.46 -5.78
C LEU A 234 -3.17 14.47 -6.92
N CYS A 235 -4.23 14.03 -7.58
CA CYS A 235 -4.16 13.24 -8.80
C CYS A 235 -5.00 13.91 -9.89
N LEU A 236 -4.40 14.10 -11.04
CA LEU A 236 -5.05 14.61 -12.24
C LEU A 236 -4.94 13.56 -13.33
N ARG A 237 -6.08 13.15 -13.89
CA ARG A 237 -6.18 12.14 -14.94
C ARG A 237 -6.83 12.71 -16.17
N TYR A 238 -6.25 12.40 -17.32
CA TYR A 238 -6.83 12.71 -18.62
C TYR A 238 -7.13 11.41 -19.38
N TYR A 239 -8.38 11.24 -19.78
CA TYR A 239 -8.83 10.15 -20.63
C TYR A 239 -8.59 10.48 -22.07
N LEU A 240 -7.88 9.60 -22.79
CA LEU A 240 -7.51 9.79 -24.20
C LEU A 240 -8.65 9.36 -25.11
N PRO A 241 -8.99 10.13 -26.15
CA PRO A 241 -10.02 9.79 -27.12
C PRO A 241 -9.51 8.73 -28.10
N ILE A 242 -9.43 7.49 -27.67
CA ILE A 242 -8.94 6.35 -28.47
C ILE A 242 -10.09 5.33 -28.61
N GLY A 243 -10.38 4.91 -29.85
CA GLY A 243 -11.51 4.08 -30.17
C GLY A 243 -12.84 4.81 -29.90
N GLU A 244 -13.77 4.18 -29.25
CA GLU A 244 -15.07 4.77 -28.87
C GLU A 244 -15.04 5.58 -27.58
N GLN A 245 -13.90 5.62 -26.90
CA GLN A 245 -13.74 6.37 -25.66
C GLN A 245 -13.70 7.87 -25.93
N LEU A 246 -14.59 8.61 -25.27
CA LEU A 246 -14.60 10.05 -25.30
C LEU A 246 -13.44 10.61 -24.45
N ASN A 247 -12.95 11.80 -24.81
CA ASN A 247 -12.02 12.54 -23.95
C ASN A 247 -12.70 12.88 -22.61
N GLY A 248 -11.88 12.99 -21.57
CA GLY A 248 -12.39 13.33 -20.24
C GLY A 248 -11.29 13.74 -19.28
N PHE A 249 -11.70 14.34 -18.20
CA PHE A 249 -10.81 14.82 -17.16
C PHE A 249 -11.33 14.41 -15.78
N GLU A 250 -10.45 13.89 -14.91
CA GLU A 250 -10.77 13.55 -13.53
C GLU A 250 -9.72 14.15 -12.59
N GLY A 251 -10.18 14.84 -11.58
CA GLY A 251 -9.37 15.34 -10.48
C GLY A 251 -9.72 14.63 -9.18
N GLN A 252 -8.70 14.24 -8.43
CA GLN A 252 -8.84 13.69 -7.09
C GLN A 252 -7.96 14.46 -6.15
N TYR A 253 -8.51 14.89 -5.02
CA TYR A 253 -7.78 15.48 -3.91
C TYR A 253 -8.05 14.72 -2.63
N THR A 254 -6.99 14.38 -1.88
CA THR A 254 -7.10 13.68 -0.60
C THR A 254 -6.39 14.51 0.47
N PHE A 255 -7.15 15.04 1.40
CA PHE A 255 -6.63 15.62 2.63
C PHE A 255 -6.29 14.48 3.60
N ASN A 256 -5.00 14.25 3.82
CA ASN A 256 -4.55 13.24 4.76
C ASN A 256 -4.42 13.83 6.16
N ASN A 257 -4.93 13.11 7.15
CA ASN A 257 -4.91 13.55 8.55
C ASN A 257 -5.41 14.99 8.73
N PHE A 258 -6.63 15.25 8.27
CA PHE A 258 -7.26 16.55 8.24
C PHE A 258 -7.23 17.21 9.64
N PHE A 259 -6.54 18.35 9.75
CA PHE A 259 -6.28 19.07 11.00
C PHE A 259 -5.69 18.23 12.16
N GLY A 260 -5.03 17.11 11.89
CA GLY A 260 -4.46 16.26 12.93
C GLY A 260 -5.47 15.36 13.65
N THR A 261 -6.66 15.19 13.08
CA THR A 261 -7.74 14.34 13.65
C THR A 261 -7.64 12.88 13.21
N PHE A 262 -6.62 12.53 12.42
CA PHE A 262 -6.47 11.24 11.72
C PHE A 262 -7.64 10.91 10.79
N THR A 263 -8.41 11.91 10.39
CA THR A 263 -9.46 11.79 9.39
C THR A 263 -8.90 12.10 8.02
N ASN A 264 -9.15 11.22 7.05
CA ASN A 264 -8.84 11.46 5.64
C ASN A 264 -10.11 11.92 4.93
N VAL A 265 -10.01 12.99 4.16
CA VAL A 265 -11.12 13.49 3.33
C VAL A 265 -10.69 13.42 1.86
N LYS A 266 -11.43 12.65 1.07
CA LYS A 266 -11.18 12.43 -0.35
C LYS A 266 -12.32 13.02 -1.18
N VAL A 267 -11.97 13.83 -2.17
CA VAL A 267 -12.91 14.38 -3.15
C VAL A 267 -12.46 13.97 -4.54
N VAL A 268 -13.39 13.47 -5.33
CA VAL A 268 -13.17 13.08 -6.74
C VAL A 268 -14.22 13.77 -7.58
N ALA A 269 -13.80 14.42 -8.64
CA ALA A 269 -14.69 14.99 -9.65
C ALA A 269 -14.12 14.74 -11.05
N GLY A 270 -14.97 14.25 -11.96
CA GLY A 270 -14.54 13.94 -13.32
C GLY A 270 -15.68 14.06 -14.31
N VAL A 271 -15.33 14.45 -15.53
CA VAL A 271 -16.26 14.56 -16.67
C VAL A 271 -15.64 13.98 -17.92
N GLY A 272 -16.43 13.30 -18.72
CA GLY A 272 -15.98 12.68 -19.97
C GLY A 272 -15.32 11.31 -19.76
N GLY A 273 -14.60 10.81 -20.78
CA GLY A 273 -13.97 9.49 -20.73
C GLY A 273 -14.96 8.32 -20.55
N SER A 274 -16.21 8.49 -20.98
CA SER A 274 -17.34 7.58 -20.74
C SER A 274 -17.86 7.53 -19.29
N ASN A 275 -17.28 8.33 -18.38
CA ASN A 275 -17.66 8.38 -16.98
C ASN A 275 -17.74 9.83 -16.49
N ASN A 276 -18.86 10.21 -15.89
CA ASN A 276 -18.96 11.41 -15.07
C ASN A 276 -19.04 10.98 -13.61
N THR A 277 -18.23 11.53 -12.75
CA THR A 277 -18.19 11.16 -11.33
C THR A 277 -18.07 12.38 -10.43
N ALA A 278 -18.79 12.35 -9.32
CA ALA A 278 -18.62 13.27 -8.20
C ALA A 278 -18.70 12.44 -6.93
N ARG A 279 -17.64 12.37 -6.14
CA ARG A 279 -17.59 11.57 -4.91
C ARG A 279 -16.86 12.31 -3.82
N MET A 280 -17.41 12.22 -2.62
CA MET A 280 -16.77 12.67 -1.39
C MET A 280 -16.77 11.52 -0.38
N GLU A 281 -15.64 11.33 0.27
CA GLU A 281 -15.50 10.39 1.36
C GLU A 281 -14.70 11.04 2.49
N ALA A 282 -15.21 10.94 3.72
CA ALA A 282 -14.43 11.27 4.91
C ALA A 282 -14.40 10.03 5.80
N SER A 283 -13.20 9.66 6.26
CA SER A 283 -13.03 8.45 7.06
C SER A 283 -11.89 8.58 8.05
N ARG A 284 -12.13 8.09 9.27
CA ARG A 284 -11.13 7.92 10.29
C ARG A 284 -10.87 6.43 10.49
N PRO A 285 -9.69 5.93 10.07
CA PRO A 285 -9.34 4.52 10.22
C PRO A 285 -8.97 4.21 11.68
N PHE A 286 -8.91 2.92 12.01
CA PHE A 286 -8.39 2.45 13.28
C PHE A 286 -6.87 2.65 13.34
N ILE A 287 -6.39 3.41 14.33
CA ILE A 287 -4.96 3.73 14.49
C ILE A 287 -4.43 3.24 15.83
N LEU A 288 -5.17 3.45 16.91
CA LEU A 288 -4.79 3.09 18.28
C LEU A 288 -5.81 2.10 18.87
N PRO A 289 -5.39 1.27 19.83
CA PRO A 289 -6.35 0.57 20.67
C PRO A 289 -7.30 1.54 21.37
N SER A 290 -8.56 1.14 21.53
CA SER A 290 -9.62 1.96 22.14
C SER A 290 -9.89 3.26 21.39
N ASP A 291 -10.08 3.16 20.09
CA ASP A 291 -10.33 4.32 19.24
C ASP A 291 -11.64 4.22 18.48
N HIS A 292 -12.16 5.39 18.11
CA HIS A 292 -13.36 5.53 17.28
C HIS A 292 -12.97 5.36 15.80
N ILE A 293 -13.76 4.59 15.09
CA ILE A 293 -13.67 4.39 13.65
C ILE A 293 -14.97 4.95 13.08
N TRP A 294 -14.88 5.87 12.14
CA TRP A 294 -16.08 6.41 11.52
C TRP A 294 -15.80 6.87 10.10
N GLY A 295 -16.85 7.03 9.35
CA GLY A 295 -16.76 7.68 8.05
C GLY A 295 -18.09 7.73 7.35
N PHE A 296 -18.09 8.52 6.29
CA PHE A 296 -19.19 8.58 5.34
C PHE A 296 -18.67 8.65 3.91
N ARG A 297 -19.48 8.20 2.99
CA ARG A 297 -19.28 8.33 1.55
C ARG A 297 -20.57 8.80 0.92
N ALA A 298 -20.45 9.78 0.01
CA ALA A 298 -21.53 10.18 -0.89
C ALA A 298 -20.94 10.29 -2.29
N GLY A 299 -21.62 9.70 -3.28
CA GLY A 299 -21.10 9.69 -4.64
C GLY A 299 -22.22 9.65 -5.67
N TYR A 300 -21.96 10.27 -6.81
CA TYR A 300 -22.74 10.15 -8.03
C TYR A 300 -21.82 9.68 -9.14
N THR A 301 -22.26 8.69 -9.89
CA THR A 301 -21.52 8.15 -11.04
C THR A 301 -22.48 7.96 -12.22
N GLN A 302 -22.05 8.47 -13.36
CA GLN A 302 -22.67 8.20 -14.65
C GLN A 302 -21.63 7.52 -15.53
N ARG A 303 -21.93 6.36 -16.06
CA ARG A 303 -21.02 5.61 -16.92
C ARG A 303 -21.75 4.87 -18.02
N ASN A 304 -21.09 4.74 -19.15
CA ASN A 304 -21.55 3.87 -20.22
C ASN A 304 -21.10 2.44 -19.92
N CYS A 305 -22.03 1.50 -20.03
CA CYS A 305 -21.77 0.07 -19.87
C CYS A 305 -22.31 -0.66 -21.09
N ASP A 306 -21.46 -1.47 -21.70
CA ASP A 306 -21.86 -2.37 -22.76
C ASP A 306 -22.56 -3.57 -22.14
N MET A 307 -23.71 -3.92 -22.69
CA MET A 307 -24.51 -5.06 -22.26
C MET A 307 -24.19 -6.29 -23.13
N ASP A 308 -23.95 -7.43 -22.48
CA ASP A 308 -23.46 -8.66 -23.13
C ASP A 308 -24.35 -9.23 -24.25
N THR A 309 -25.62 -8.85 -24.34
CA THR A 309 -26.56 -9.54 -25.19
C THR A 309 -26.90 -8.86 -26.52
N LYS A 310 -26.48 -7.62 -26.69
CA LYS A 310 -26.64 -6.84 -27.94
C LYS A 310 -25.63 -5.71 -27.90
N ASP A 311 -25.01 -5.34 -28.97
CA ASP A 311 -24.17 -4.15 -29.15
C ASP A 311 -24.83 -2.83 -28.64
N THR A 312 -25.39 -2.88 -27.43
CA THR A 312 -26.19 -1.82 -26.84
C THR A 312 -25.45 -1.27 -25.62
N THR A 313 -24.93 -0.08 -25.76
CA THR A 313 -24.36 0.67 -24.66
C THR A 313 -25.46 1.38 -23.87
N ILE A 314 -25.54 1.12 -22.56
CA ILE A 314 -26.48 1.79 -21.67
C ILE A 314 -25.73 2.77 -20.79
N ASN A 315 -26.25 3.99 -20.70
CA ASN A 315 -25.75 5.01 -19.80
C ASN A 315 -26.33 4.80 -18.39
N ILE A 316 -25.54 4.24 -17.48
CA ILE A 316 -25.95 3.98 -16.09
C ILE A 316 -25.69 5.24 -15.26
N LYS A 317 -26.71 5.68 -14.52
CA LYS A 317 -26.63 6.79 -13.56
C LYS A 317 -26.99 6.28 -12.18
N MET A 318 -26.09 6.44 -11.23
CA MET A 318 -26.32 5.97 -9.85
C MET A 318 -25.78 6.93 -8.81
N ALA A 319 -26.44 6.95 -7.66
CA ALA A 319 -25.93 7.56 -6.45
C ALA A 319 -25.65 6.50 -5.39
N GLU A 320 -24.58 6.69 -4.62
CA GLU A 320 -24.22 5.85 -3.49
C GLU A 320 -24.05 6.70 -2.23
N TYR A 321 -24.55 6.21 -1.12
CA TYR A 321 -24.36 6.81 0.21
C TYR A 321 -23.99 5.71 1.18
N ALA A 322 -22.99 5.95 2.02
CA ALA A 322 -22.62 5.02 3.08
C ALA A 322 -22.21 5.79 4.32
N LEU A 323 -22.55 5.23 5.47
CA LEU A 323 -22.19 5.73 6.78
C LEU A 323 -21.73 4.55 7.63
N TRP A 324 -20.67 4.72 8.39
CA TRP A 324 -20.21 3.72 9.35
C TRP A 324 -19.65 4.34 10.61
N TYR A 325 -19.80 3.60 11.70
CA TYR A 325 -19.26 3.95 13.00
C TYR A 325 -18.90 2.70 13.76
N GLY A 326 -17.80 2.74 14.49
CA GLY A 326 -17.37 1.67 15.36
C GLY A 326 -16.50 2.16 16.50
N TYR A 327 -16.36 1.31 17.47
CA TYR A 327 -15.50 1.53 18.62
C TYR A 327 -14.73 0.27 18.97
N ALA A 328 -13.47 0.46 19.36
CA ALA A 328 -12.58 -0.62 19.77
C ALA A 328 -12.22 -0.47 21.25
N TRP A 329 -12.62 -1.45 22.05
CA TRP A 329 -12.27 -1.55 23.47
C TRP A 329 -10.94 -2.27 23.63
N ASN A 330 -10.02 -1.64 24.33
CA ASN A 330 -8.71 -2.20 24.59
C ASN A 330 -8.78 -3.24 25.71
N LEU A 331 -8.59 -4.51 25.38
CA LEU A 331 -8.57 -5.61 26.35
C LEU A 331 -7.18 -5.80 26.96
N ASP A 332 -6.13 -5.60 26.18
CA ASP A 332 -4.75 -5.70 26.65
C ASP A 332 -3.89 -4.59 26.00
N PRO A 333 -3.64 -3.49 26.71
CA PRO A 333 -2.81 -2.39 26.24
C PRO A 333 -1.37 -2.79 25.92
N ARG A 334 -0.87 -3.87 26.54
CA ARG A 334 0.51 -4.32 26.32
C ARG A 334 0.65 -5.09 25.02
N LEU A 335 -0.37 -5.83 24.64
CA LEU A 335 -0.36 -6.66 23.44
C LEU A 335 -1.11 -6.02 22.26
N GLY A 336 -1.85 -4.94 22.50
CA GLY A 336 -2.67 -4.29 21.49
C GLY A 336 -3.87 -5.14 21.06
N THR A 337 -4.40 -5.96 21.97
CA THR A 337 -5.59 -6.76 21.75
C THR A 337 -6.83 -5.93 22.01
N VAL A 338 -7.73 -5.90 21.03
CA VAL A 338 -8.99 -5.15 21.12
C VAL A 338 -10.18 -6.06 20.84
N PHE A 339 -11.27 -5.79 21.54
CA PHE A 339 -12.61 -6.16 21.12
C PHE A 339 -13.22 -4.94 20.39
N TYR A 340 -13.95 -5.15 19.32
CA TYR A 340 -14.56 -4.03 18.60
C TYR A 340 -15.98 -4.35 18.15
N GLY A 341 -16.78 -3.30 18.04
CA GLY A 341 -18.09 -3.34 17.42
C GLY A 341 -18.15 -2.30 16.29
N MET A 342 -18.74 -2.68 15.18
CA MET A 342 -18.91 -1.84 13.99
C MET A 342 -20.37 -1.86 13.55
N PHE A 343 -20.84 -0.73 13.10
CA PHE A 343 -22.13 -0.58 12.43
C PHE A 343 -21.91 0.14 11.11
N SER A 344 -22.63 -0.26 10.07
CA SER A 344 -22.61 0.43 8.78
C SER A 344 -23.96 0.41 8.11
N THR A 345 -24.23 1.43 7.31
CA THR A 345 -25.35 1.50 6.41
C THR A 345 -24.90 1.97 5.05
N ALA A 346 -25.50 1.42 4.00
CA ALA A 346 -25.21 1.80 2.62
C ALA A 346 -26.50 1.81 1.80
N TYR A 347 -26.69 2.87 1.01
CA TYR A 347 -27.80 3.02 0.08
C TYR A 347 -27.24 3.28 -1.30
N GLN A 348 -27.72 2.50 -2.28
CA GLN A 348 -27.38 2.64 -3.68
C GLN A 348 -28.66 2.79 -4.49
N HIS A 349 -28.75 3.86 -5.25
CA HIS A 349 -29.91 4.18 -6.06
C HIS A 349 -29.53 4.38 -7.53
N TYR A 350 -30.30 3.78 -8.42
CA TYR A 350 -30.12 3.92 -9.86
C TYR A 350 -31.19 4.84 -10.45
N TYR A 351 -30.77 5.91 -11.10
CA TYR A 351 -31.63 6.84 -11.83
C TYR A 351 -31.84 6.40 -13.29
N ASN A 352 -30.83 5.80 -13.90
CA ASN A 352 -30.88 5.22 -15.23
C ASN A 352 -30.10 3.90 -15.25
N ARG A 353 -30.70 2.87 -15.80
CA ARG A 353 -30.16 1.51 -15.76
C ARG A 353 -30.92 0.62 -16.76
N PRO A 354 -30.41 -0.59 -17.12
CA PRO A 354 -31.17 -1.58 -17.85
C PRO A 354 -32.41 -2.03 -17.06
N GLU A 355 -33.36 -2.65 -17.75
CA GLU A 355 -34.48 -3.31 -17.07
C GLU A 355 -33.97 -4.33 -16.06
N VAL A 356 -34.56 -4.35 -14.88
CA VAL A 356 -34.17 -5.22 -13.77
C VAL A 356 -35.32 -6.10 -13.31
N GLY A 357 -34.97 -7.32 -12.92
CA GLY A 357 -35.86 -8.30 -12.32
C GLY A 357 -35.11 -9.26 -11.41
N PRO A 358 -35.79 -10.20 -10.74
CA PRO A 358 -35.13 -11.14 -9.84
C PRO A 358 -34.01 -11.95 -10.48
N MET A 359 -34.17 -12.30 -11.76
CA MET A 359 -33.19 -13.03 -12.58
C MET A 359 -32.60 -12.18 -13.72
N LEU A 360 -33.13 -10.98 -13.95
CA LEU A 360 -32.71 -10.08 -15.01
C LEU A 360 -31.98 -8.89 -14.40
N ASN A 361 -30.69 -8.76 -14.70
CA ASN A 361 -29.85 -7.64 -14.26
C ASN A 361 -29.97 -7.28 -12.75
N PRO A 362 -29.99 -8.26 -11.82
CA PRO A 362 -30.31 -8.00 -10.40
C PRO A 362 -29.29 -7.08 -9.70
N PHE A 363 -28.11 -6.89 -10.31
CA PHE A 363 -27.04 -6.02 -9.78
C PHE A 363 -27.30 -4.53 -9.95
N TYR A 364 -28.22 -4.17 -10.85
CA TYR A 364 -28.62 -2.79 -11.06
C TYR A 364 -29.86 -2.41 -10.23
N SER A 365 -30.21 -3.24 -9.24
CA SER A 365 -31.27 -2.95 -8.28
C SER A 365 -30.88 -1.86 -7.30
N THR A 366 -31.83 -1.02 -6.96
CA THR A 366 -31.72 -0.14 -5.78
C THR A 366 -31.65 -1.00 -4.52
N THR A 367 -30.65 -0.74 -3.65
CA THR A 367 -30.43 -1.52 -2.44
C THR A 367 -30.18 -0.62 -1.23
N PHE A 368 -30.65 -1.08 -0.09
CA PHE A 368 -30.35 -0.51 1.23
C PHE A 368 -29.84 -1.60 2.15
N ASN A 369 -28.65 -1.39 2.72
CA ASN A 369 -27.97 -2.34 3.57
C ASN A 369 -27.77 -1.75 4.97
N VAL A 370 -28.01 -2.55 5.97
CA VAL A 370 -27.65 -2.26 7.38
C VAL A 370 -26.85 -3.44 7.91
N MET A 371 -25.65 -3.20 8.39
CA MET A 371 -24.73 -4.23 8.83
C MET A 371 -24.17 -3.90 10.21
N ALA A 372 -23.97 -4.93 11.02
CA ALA A 372 -23.22 -4.84 12.27
C ALA A 372 -22.17 -5.94 12.31
N SER A 373 -21.03 -5.68 12.91
CA SER A 373 -20.03 -6.71 13.20
C SER A 373 -19.42 -6.54 14.57
N PHE A 374 -18.98 -7.65 15.14
CA PHE A 374 -18.23 -7.72 16.38
C PHE A 374 -17.03 -8.63 16.17
N GLY A 375 -15.92 -8.27 16.80
CA GLY A 375 -14.73 -9.07 16.61
C GLY A 375 -13.63 -8.79 17.61
N PHE A 376 -12.68 -9.72 17.61
CA PHE A 376 -11.42 -9.60 18.33
C PHE A 376 -10.30 -9.39 17.31
N SER A 377 -9.40 -8.46 17.60
CA SER A 377 -8.27 -8.13 16.75
C SER A 377 -7.03 -7.89 17.59
N ARG A 378 -5.91 -8.36 17.06
CA ARG A 378 -4.58 -8.03 17.55
C ARG A 378 -3.68 -7.86 16.37
N GLN A 379 -3.05 -6.70 16.23
CA GLN A 379 -2.06 -6.45 15.19
C GLN A 379 -0.84 -5.79 15.76
N ASN A 380 0.29 -6.43 15.55
CA ASN A 380 1.62 -5.93 15.82
C ASN A 380 2.44 -6.01 14.52
N TYR A 381 3.64 -5.45 14.54
CA TYR A 381 4.53 -5.46 13.39
C TYR A 381 5.91 -5.94 13.81
N TYR A 382 6.54 -6.70 12.95
CA TYR A 382 7.97 -6.92 13.00
C TYR A 382 8.63 -6.33 11.76
N GLN A 383 9.88 -5.95 11.91
CA GLN A 383 10.66 -5.36 10.85
C GLN A 383 11.34 -6.47 10.04
N GLY A 384 11.16 -6.41 8.73
CA GLY A 384 11.77 -7.31 7.77
C GLY A 384 12.42 -6.51 6.64
N ASN A 385 13.23 -7.20 5.84
CA ASN A 385 13.87 -6.64 4.66
C ASN A 385 13.68 -7.57 3.47
N MET A 386 13.69 -7.03 2.25
CA MET A 386 13.63 -7.82 1.01
C MET A 386 12.40 -8.73 0.93
N ILE A 387 11.22 -8.19 1.25
CA ILE A 387 9.94 -8.89 1.13
C ILE A 387 9.18 -8.28 -0.04
N TYR A 388 8.84 -6.99 0.02
CA TYR A 388 8.17 -6.26 -1.06
C TYR A 388 9.16 -5.48 -1.93
N GLY A 389 10.34 -5.18 -1.41
CA GLY A 389 11.34 -4.36 -2.08
C GLY A 389 12.75 -4.54 -1.54
N TYR A 390 13.64 -3.68 -1.99
CA TYR A 390 15.03 -3.63 -1.56
C TYR A 390 15.28 -2.52 -0.54
N GLY A 391 16.16 -2.77 0.44
CA GLY A 391 16.86 -1.75 1.20
C GLY A 391 16.06 -0.90 2.18
N ARG A 392 14.74 -1.04 2.23
CA ARG A 392 13.89 -0.41 3.24
C ARG A 392 13.52 -1.41 4.31
N THR A 393 13.41 -0.93 5.54
CA THR A 393 12.74 -1.67 6.59
C THR A 393 11.25 -1.77 6.25
N GLU A 394 10.75 -2.99 6.22
CA GLU A 394 9.35 -3.31 5.92
C GLU A 394 8.66 -3.79 7.19
N ASP A 395 7.55 -3.14 7.53
CA ASP A 395 6.74 -3.50 8.69
C ASP A 395 5.72 -4.58 8.30
N ILE A 396 5.96 -5.80 8.73
CA ILE A 396 5.12 -6.95 8.42
C ILE A 396 4.14 -7.17 9.56
N PRO A 397 2.83 -7.09 9.30
CA PRO A 397 1.82 -7.29 10.33
C PRO A 397 1.79 -8.76 10.79
N TYR A 398 1.66 -8.97 12.10
CA TYR A 398 1.38 -10.28 12.67
C TYR A 398 0.32 -10.16 13.77
N GLY A 399 -0.45 -11.21 13.94
CA GLY A 399 -1.54 -11.25 14.89
C GLY A 399 -2.71 -12.08 14.43
N TYR A 400 -3.91 -11.67 14.79
CA TYR A 400 -5.14 -12.34 14.40
C TYR A 400 -6.32 -11.36 14.35
N LYS A 401 -7.33 -11.74 13.57
CA LYS A 401 -8.63 -11.12 13.55
C LYS A 401 -9.69 -12.21 13.46
N PHE A 402 -10.67 -12.11 14.33
CA PHE A 402 -11.88 -12.92 14.28
C PHE A 402 -13.07 -11.96 14.28
N GLU A 403 -13.92 -12.04 13.27
CA GLU A 403 -15.06 -11.13 13.10
C GLU A 403 -16.30 -11.91 12.70
N LEU A 404 -17.37 -11.67 13.41
CA LEU A 404 -18.72 -12.10 13.06
C LEU A 404 -19.50 -10.87 12.61
N ALA A 405 -20.06 -10.91 11.41
CA ALA A 405 -20.91 -9.86 10.90
C ALA A 405 -22.29 -10.37 10.52
N GLY A 406 -23.30 -9.56 10.76
CA GLY A 406 -24.68 -9.82 10.39
C GLY A 406 -25.34 -8.56 9.88
N GLY A 407 -26.41 -8.72 9.11
CA GLY A 407 -27.09 -7.55 8.57
C GLY A 407 -28.41 -7.87 7.89
N TYR A 408 -28.99 -6.79 7.44
CA TYR A 408 -30.23 -6.76 6.69
C TYR A 408 -30.03 -5.99 5.40
N GLN A 409 -30.53 -6.55 4.30
CA GLN A 409 -30.60 -5.87 3.02
C GLN A 409 -32.03 -5.82 2.53
N TRP A 410 -32.46 -4.66 2.11
CA TRP A 410 -33.60 -4.50 1.24
C TRP A 410 -33.11 -4.29 -0.20
N SER A 411 -33.65 -5.05 -1.12
CA SER A 411 -33.39 -4.93 -2.55
C SER A 411 -34.72 -4.76 -3.30
N GLU A 412 -34.77 -3.87 -4.23
CA GLU A 412 -35.94 -3.61 -5.06
C GLU A 412 -36.43 -4.87 -5.77
N THR A 413 -35.51 -5.70 -6.28
CA THR A 413 -35.85 -6.90 -7.06
C THR A 413 -35.99 -8.17 -6.24
N ARG A 414 -35.36 -8.23 -5.04
CA ARG A 414 -35.28 -9.43 -4.20
C ARG A 414 -35.95 -9.28 -2.85
N GLY A 415 -36.48 -8.06 -2.58
CA GLY A 415 -37.13 -7.81 -1.32
C GLY A 415 -36.16 -7.83 -0.13
N ARG A 416 -36.59 -8.44 0.98
CA ARG A 416 -35.89 -8.44 2.27
C ARG A 416 -34.99 -9.66 2.39
N ARG A 417 -33.71 -9.43 2.66
CA ARG A 417 -32.71 -10.48 2.87
C ARG A 417 -31.92 -10.24 4.14
N TYR A 418 -31.50 -11.30 4.77
CA TYR A 418 -30.57 -11.27 5.89
C TYR A 418 -29.21 -11.73 5.44
N TYR A 419 -28.17 -11.26 6.09
CA TYR A 419 -26.79 -11.63 5.79
C TYR A 419 -26.09 -12.07 7.05
N ALA A 420 -25.23 -13.09 6.96
CA ALA A 420 -24.26 -13.42 7.98
C ALA A 420 -22.93 -13.80 7.37
N SER A 421 -21.86 -13.47 8.08
CA SER A 421 -20.51 -13.88 7.69
C SER A 421 -19.60 -14.05 8.88
N LEU A 422 -18.60 -14.91 8.69
CA LEU A 422 -17.51 -15.16 9.60
C LEU A 422 -16.19 -14.90 8.87
N THR A 423 -15.30 -14.13 9.49
CA THR A 423 -13.93 -13.89 9.01
C THR A 423 -12.93 -14.30 10.09
N ALA A 424 -11.98 -15.14 9.74
CA ALA A 424 -10.87 -15.54 10.59
C ALA A 424 -9.56 -15.30 9.85
N LEU A 425 -8.70 -14.46 10.42
CA LEU A 425 -7.37 -14.16 9.89
C LEU A 425 -6.34 -14.48 10.96
N TRP A 426 -5.25 -15.07 10.57
CA TRP A 426 -4.11 -15.33 11.46
C TRP A 426 -2.80 -15.18 10.68
N GLY A 427 -1.80 -14.55 11.28
CA GLY A 427 -0.48 -14.44 10.69
C GLY A 427 0.61 -14.33 11.73
N ASN A 428 1.71 -15.02 11.50
CA ASN A 428 2.85 -14.98 12.40
C ASN A 428 4.15 -15.33 11.70
N ALA A 429 5.25 -14.81 12.24
CA ALA A 429 6.59 -15.25 11.87
C ALA A 429 6.95 -16.48 12.70
N LEU A 430 7.19 -17.55 11.98
CA LEU A 430 7.70 -18.80 12.53
C LEU A 430 9.21 -18.87 12.28
N GLY A 431 9.96 -19.66 13.04
CA GLY A 431 11.41 -19.78 12.84
C GLY A 431 11.85 -20.19 11.41
N ARG A 432 10.91 -20.69 10.60
CA ARG A 432 11.11 -21.10 9.20
C ARG A 432 10.46 -20.16 8.18
N GLY A 433 10.13 -18.92 8.57
CA GLY A 433 9.52 -17.93 7.70
C GLY A 433 8.26 -17.32 8.31
N TYR A 434 7.47 -16.66 7.48
CA TYR A 434 6.20 -16.05 7.85
C TYR A 434 5.05 -16.76 7.14
N ILE A 435 3.95 -16.95 7.85
CA ILE A 435 2.71 -17.48 7.29
C ILE A 435 1.54 -16.55 7.63
N ASN A 436 0.64 -16.35 6.66
CA ASN A 436 -0.61 -15.63 6.81
C ASN A 436 -1.75 -16.50 6.26
N LEU A 437 -2.75 -16.74 7.08
CA LEU A 437 -3.93 -17.54 6.76
C LEU A 437 -5.18 -16.69 6.86
N ALA A 438 -6.08 -16.83 5.90
CA ALA A 438 -7.37 -16.18 5.90
C ALA A 438 -8.47 -17.18 5.53
N GLY A 439 -9.57 -17.13 6.26
CA GLY A 439 -10.80 -17.85 5.96
C GLY A 439 -11.98 -16.91 6.13
N ARG A 440 -12.84 -16.84 5.12
CA ARG A 440 -14.02 -15.99 5.09
C ARG A 440 -15.19 -16.81 4.54
N ILE A 441 -16.31 -16.81 5.24
CA ILE A 441 -17.54 -17.44 4.78
C ILE A 441 -18.70 -16.47 5.00
N GLY A 442 -19.59 -16.33 4.04
CA GLY A 442 -20.78 -15.48 4.17
C GLY A 442 -21.83 -15.82 3.15
N SER A 443 -23.07 -15.54 3.48
CA SER A 443 -24.22 -15.79 2.61
C SER A 443 -25.39 -14.89 3.01
N TYR A 444 -26.27 -14.67 2.04
CA TYR A 444 -27.61 -14.14 2.27
C TYR A 444 -28.60 -15.28 2.45
N TRP A 445 -29.74 -14.99 3.09
CA TRP A 445 -30.91 -15.87 3.08
C TRP A 445 -32.19 -15.06 3.07
N THR A 446 -33.20 -15.63 2.44
CA THR A 446 -34.57 -15.13 2.39
C THR A 446 -35.50 -16.09 3.13
N ARG A 447 -36.74 -15.71 3.33
CA ARG A 447 -37.75 -16.63 3.88
C ARG A 447 -38.10 -17.79 2.93
N GLU A 448 -37.88 -17.59 1.63
CA GLU A 448 -38.25 -18.54 0.58
C GLU A 448 -37.09 -19.48 0.22
N GLN A 449 -35.86 -19.00 0.29
CA GLN A 449 -34.64 -19.78 0.03
C GLN A 449 -33.76 -19.83 1.28
N SER A 450 -33.27 -21.02 1.62
CA SER A 450 -32.41 -21.18 2.79
C SER A 450 -31.10 -20.41 2.65
N TRP A 451 -30.47 -20.37 1.47
CA TRP A 451 -29.19 -19.68 1.20
C TRP A 451 -29.20 -19.00 -0.17
N GLU A 452 -28.47 -17.92 -0.30
CA GLU A 452 -28.35 -17.13 -1.51
C GLU A 452 -27.02 -16.39 -1.57
N GLN A 453 -26.36 -16.39 -2.73
CA GLN A 453 -25.10 -15.69 -2.98
C GLN A 453 -23.99 -16.05 -1.97
N GLY A 454 -23.89 -17.32 -1.63
CA GLY A 454 -22.87 -17.78 -0.68
C GLY A 454 -21.45 -17.69 -1.24
N VAL A 455 -20.50 -17.45 -0.36
CA VAL A 455 -19.06 -17.43 -0.66
C VAL A 455 -18.27 -18.06 0.46
N LEU A 456 -17.33 -18.94 0.11
CA LEU A 456 -16.26 -19.41 0.97
C LEU A 456 -14.94 -19.02 0.30
N ASP A 457 -14.16 -18.20 0.97
CA ASP A 457 -12.85 -17.76 0.52
C ASP A 457 -11.77 -18.20 1.53
N VAL A 458 -10.75 -18.90 1.05
CA VAL A 458 -9.63 -19.38 1.85
C VAL A 458 -8.34 -18.98 1.18
N SER A 459 -7.42 -18.41 1.94
CA SER A 459 -6.09 -18.10 1.40
C SER A 459 -4.97 -18.38 2.41
N ALA A 460 -3.83 -18.80 1.89
CA ALA A 460 -2.60 -19.01 2.65
C ALA A 460 -1.44 -18.34 1.90
N ARG A 461 -0.66 -17.54 2.61
CA ARG A 461 0.53 -16.89 2.07
C ARG A 461 1.72 -17.20 2.94
N TYR A 462 2.80 -17.57 2.31
CA TYR A 462 4.04 -17.91 2.99
C TYR A 462 5.22 -17.24 2.30
N PHE A 463 6.18 -16.78 3.09
CA PHE A 463 7.51 -16.49 2.60
C PHE A 463 8.59 -17.04 3.55
N SER A 464 9.66 -17.54 2.94
CA SER A 464 10.77 -18.15 3.66
C SER A 464 11.63 -17.10 4.41
N PRO A 465 12.50 -17.53 5.33
CA PRO A 465 13.65 -16.73 5.73
C PRO A 465 14.47 -16.31 4.51
N LEU A 466 15.31 -15.32 4.68
CA LEU A 466 16.23 -14.89 3.65
C LEU A 466 17.46 -15.80 3.68
N PHE A 467 17.71 -16.52 2.59
CA PHE A 467 18.87 -17.38 2.44
C PHE A 467 19.99 -16.63 1.71
N LYS A 468 21.22 -16.73 2.21
CA LYS A 468 22.39 -16.16 1.55
C LYS A 468 23.06 -17.22 0.69
N LEU A 469 23.19 -16.95 -0.61
CA LEU A 469 23.89 -17.79 -1.57
C LEU A 469 25.03 -16.99 -2.22
N GLY A 470 26.22 -17.05 -1.63
CA GLY A 470 27.34 -16.19 -2.02
C GLY A 470 27.03 -14.72 -1.82
N HIS A 471 26.95 -13.97 -2.92
CA HIS A 471 26.63 -12.54 -2.93
C HIS A 471 25.14 -12.23 -3.20
N ILE A 472 24.31 -13.26 -3.36
CA ILE A 472 22.89 -13.15 -3.68
C ILE A 472 22.10 -13.58 -2.45
N TYR A 473 20.98 -12.90 -2.21
CA TYR A 473 19.99 -13.35 -1.24
C TYR A 473 18.81 -13.96 -1.96
N VAL A 474 18.30 -15.06 -1.42
CA VAL A 474 17.19 -15.82 -2.03
C VAL A 474 16.03 -15.90 -1.05
N ARG A 475 14.82 -15.69 -1.54
CA ARG A 475 13.59 -15.86 -0.77
C ARG A 475 12.55 -16.58 -1.61
N GLN A 476 11.87 -17.53 -1.00
CA GLN A 476 10.75 -18.26 -1.57
C GLN A 476 9.44 -17.66 -1.11
N PHE A 477 8.50 -17.47 -2.04
CA PHE A 477 7.13 -17.06 -1.79
C PHE A 477 6.18 -18.12 -2.30
N LEU A 478 5.13 -18.41 -1.52
CA LEU A 478 4.04 -19.30 -1.90
C LEU A 478 2.73 -18.60 -1.55
N THR A 479 1.79 -18.61 -2.48
CA THR A 479 0.44 -18.11 -2.26
C THR A 479 -0.55 -19.14 -2.76
N PHE A 480 -1.46 -19.52 -1.89
CA PHE A 480 -2.62 -20.33 -2.21
C PHE A 480 -3.87 -19.50 -2.00
N GLY A 481 -4.83 -19.60 -2.91
CA GLY A 481 -6.14 -19.00 -2.79
C GLY A 481 -7.20 -19.94 -3.36
N ALA A 482 -8.35 -20.04 -2.69
CA ALA A 482 -9.48 -20.80 -3.17
C ALA A 482 -10.78 -20.09 -2.80
N THR A 483 -11.66 -19.92 -3.79
CA THR A 483 -12.96 -19.28 -3.66
C THR A 483 -14.03 -20.22 -4.18
N TRP A 484 -15.01 -20.55 -3.34
CA TRP A 484 -16.21 -21.29 -3.71
C TRP A 484 -17.42 -20.37 -3.66
N GLY A 485 -18.15 -20.28 -4.77
CA GLY A 485 -19.46 -19.64 -4.81
C GLY A 485 -20.54 -20.72 -4.77
N PHE A 486 -21.50 -20.59 -3.89
CA PHE A 486 -22.65 -21.48 -3.80
C PHE A 486 -23.94 -20.68 -3.87
N ASP A 487 -24.97 -21.24 -4.50
CA ASP A 487 -26.26 -20.59 -4.78
C ASP A 487 -26.08 -19.20 -5.42
N ARG A 488 -25.14 -19.12 -6.41
CA ARG A 488 -24.83 -17.91 -7.16
C ARG A 488 -25.73 -17.80 -8.38
N PHE A 489 -26.02 -16.56 -8.78
CA PHE A 489 -26.79 -16.31 -9.98
C PHE A 489 -25.90 -16.43 -11.23
N MET A 490 -26.50 -16.87 -12.32
CA MET A 490 -25.83 -16.97 -13.62
C MET A 490 -25.75 -15.59 -14.31
N GLY A 491 -25.00 -14.68 -13.75
CA GLY A 491 -24.81 -13.33 -14.31
C GLY A 491 -23.34 -12.89 -14.17
N GLU A 492 -22.90 -11.96 -15.00
CA GLU A 492 -21.49 -11.53 -15.08
C GLU A 492 -20.84 -11.17 -13.74
N ARG A 493 -21.60 -10.53 -12.84
CA ARG A 493 -21.09 -10.11 -11.52
C ARG A 493 -21.13 -11.22 -10.47
N GLU A 494 -21.68 -12.35 -10.80
CA GLU A 494 -21.76 -13.56 -9.96
C GLU A 494 -20.79 -14.64 -10.41
N GLN A 495 -19.95 -14.32 -11.37
CA GLN A 495 -18.92 -15.18 -11.91
C GLN A 495 -17.56 -14.63 -11.52
N ILE A 496 -16.63 -15.53 -11.30
CA ILE A 496 -15.21 -15.20 -11.05
C ILE A 496 -14.35 -15.61 -12.22
N ASN A 497 -13.23 -14.93 -12.34
CA ASN A 497 -12.26 -15.12 -13.39
C ASN A 497 -10.85 -15.19 -12.78
N PHE A 498 -9.86 -15.59 -13.55
CA PHE A 498 -8.47 -15.33 -13.19
C PHE A 498 -8.17 -13.85 -13.40
N THR A 499 -7.64 -13.21 -12.36
CA THR A 499 -6.97 -11.93 -12.54
C THR A 499 -5.57 -12.21 -13.03
N SER A 500 -5.24 -11.72 -14.23
CA SER A 500 -3.98 -12.02 -14.92
C SER A 500 -2.71 -11.63 -14.16
N LEU A 501 -2.85 -10.93 -13.04
CA LEU A 501 -1.74 -10.40 -12.24
C LEU A 501 -1.50 -11.16 -10.94
N ARG A 502 -2.55 -11.79 -10.37
CA ARG A 502 -2.48 -12.41 -9.03
C ARG A 502 -2.80 -13.89 -9.03
N ASP A 503 -3.62 -14.36 -9.97
CA ASP A 503 -4.10 -15.74 -9.99
C ASP A 503 -3.21 -16.62 -10.87
N VAL A 504 -3.48 -16.70 -12.18
CA VAL A 504 -2.62 -17.39 -13.13
C VAL A 504 -2.09 -16.37 -14.14
N ARG A 505 -0.85 -15.96 -13.95
CA ARG A 505 -0.23 -14.86 -14.70
C ARG A 505 -0.16 -15.16 -16.20
N GLY A 506 -0.56 -14.19 -17.03
CA GLY A 506 -0.56 -14.30 -18.47
C GLY A 506 -1.75 -15.06 -19.07
N ILE A 507 -2.54 -15.78 -18.29
CA ILE A 507 -3.77 -16.42 -18.79
C ILE A 507 -4.89 -15.38 -18.89
N GLY A 508 -5.48 -15.30 -20.08
CA GLY A 508 -6.72 -14.57 -20.35
C GLY A 508 -7.88 -15.53 -20.49
N VAL A 509 -8.87 -15.41 -19.64
CA VAL A 509 -10.07 -16.24 -19.68
C VAL A 509 -11.15 -15.46 -20.41
N PRO A 510 -11.72 -15.99 -21.49
CA PRO A 510 -12.83 -15.35 -22.19
C PRO A 510 -14.09 -15.30 -21.30
N ARG A 511 -14.99 -14.38 -21.57
CA ARG A 511 -16.21 -14.17 -20.76
C ARG A 511 -17.08 -15.43 -20.65
N GLU A 512 -17.08 -16.24 -21.68
CA GLU A 512 -17.89 -17.46 -21.76
C GLU A 512 -17.31 -18.64 -20.95
N ALA A 513 -16.04 -18.53 -20.53
CA ALA A 513 -15.30 -19.58 -19.83
C ALA A 513 -15.03 -19.28 -18.35
N VAL A 514 -15.74 -18.33 -17.77
CA VAL A 514 -15.69 -17.99 -16.33
C VAL A 514 -16.35 -19.07 -15.47
N GLY A 515 -16.28 -18.94 -14.15
CA GLY A 515 -16.85 -19.93 -13.24
C GLY A 515 -17.34 -19.34 -11.92
N CYS A 516 -17.83 -20.21 -11.05
CA CYS A 516 -18.20 -19.87 -9.68
C CYS A 516 -17.16 -20.35 -8.66
N ASN A 517 -16.25 -21.23 -9.06
CA ASN A 517 -15.26 -21.83 -8.20
C ASN A 517 -13.87 -21.65 -8.79
N ARG A 518 -12.91 -21.22 -7.98
CA ARG A 518 -11.53 -20.97 -8.38
C ARG A 518 -10.58 -21.45 -7.30
N ALA A 519 -9.49 -22.08 -7.70
CA ALA A 519 -8.32 -22.29 -6.83
C ALA A 519 -7.06 -21.94 -7.58
N THR A 520 -6.10 -21.34 -6.88
CA THR A 520 -4.81 -20.92 -7.45
C THR A 520 -3.67 -21.24 -6.49
N LEU A 521 -2.55 -21.64 -7.04
CA LEU A 521 -1.28 -21.80 -6.33
C LEU A 521 -0.20 -21.07 -7.12
N ASN A 522 0.44 -20.12 -6.46
CA ASN A 522 1.54 -19.35 -7.02
C ASN A 522 2.81 -19.63 -6.23
N ALA A 523 3.88 -19.93 -6.93
CA ALA A 523 5.21 -20.10 -6.36
C ALA A 523 6.17 -19.11 -7.01
N GLU A 524 7.03 -18.49 -6.21
CA GLU A 524 7.98 -17.52 -6.70
C GLU A 524 9.28 -17.59 -5.91
N THR A 525 10.40 -17.77 -6.61
CA THR A 525 11.75 -17.75 -6.05
C THR A 525 12.45 -16.48 -6.49
N VAL A 526 12.71 -15.57 -5.55
CA VAL A 526 13.31 -14.27 -5.83
C VAL A 526 14.79 -14.27 -5.44
N PHE A 527 15.62 -13.88 -6.39
CA PHE A 527 17.07 -13.72 -6.27
C PHE A 527 17.39 -12.22 -6.18
N PHE A 528 17.67 -11.75 -4.99
CA PHE A 528 18.08 -10.38 -4.74
C PHE A 528 19.56 -10.24 -5.04
N THR A 529 19.88 -9.57 -6.12
CA THR A 529 21.26 -9.43 -6.60
C THR A 529 21.91 -8.16 -6.05
N PRO A 530 23.23 -8.10 -5.92
CA PRO A 530 23.94 -6.87 -5.56
C PRO A 530 24.03 -5.88 -6.71
N ILE A 531 23.37 -6.16 -7.85
CA ILE A 531 23.38 -5.27 -9.01
C ILE A 531 22.67 -3.96 -8.66
N PHE A 532 23.45 -2.89 -8.69
CA PHE A 532 23.00 -1.54 -8.44
C PHE A 532 23.43 -0.66 -9.60
N LEU A 533 22.44 -0.19 -10.35
CA LEU A 533 22.69 0.65 -11.52
C LEU A 533 21.78 1.86 -11.45
N TYR A 534 22.33 3.05 -11.40
CA TYR A 534 21.57 4.30 -11.42
C TYR A 534 20.50 4.42 -10.32
N HIS A 535 20.80 4.01 -9.10
CA HIS A 535 19.86 3.90 -7.96
C HIS A 535 18.76 2.84 -8.14
N PHE A 536 18.78 2.10 -9.23
CA PHE A 536 17.92 0.96 -9.43
C PHE A 536 18.58 -0.31 -8.92
N ARG A 537 17.84 -1.07 -8.16
CA ARG A 537 18.19 -2.41 -7.72
C ARG A 537 17.40 -3.43 -8.52
N PHE A 538 18.03 -4.56 -8.79
CA PHE A 538 17.50 -5.61 -9.63
C PHE A 538 17.34 -6.89 -8.84
N ALA A 539 16.14 -7.48 -8.89
CA ALA A 539 15.89 -8.84 -8.46
C ALA A 539 15.39 -9.65 -9.64
N PHE A 540 15.98 -10.80 -9.85
CA PHE A 540 15.48 -11.78 -10.80
C PHE A 540 14.59 -12.77 -10.07
N TYR A 541 13.59 -13.31 -10.73
CA TYR A 541 12.75 -14.31 -10.12
C TYR A 541 12.27 -15.35 -11.10
N LEU A 542 12.15 -16.57 -10.60
CA LEU A 542 11.45 -17.66 -11.24
C LEU A 542 10.06 -17.75 -10.66
N TRP A 543 9.08 -18.02 -11.47
CA TRP A 543 7.71 -18.12 -11.01
C TRP A 543 6.95 -19.25 -11.70
N GLY A 544 5.97 -19.79 -11.03
CA GLY A 544 5.05 -20.78 -11.56
C GLY A 544 3.68 -20.64 -10.91
N ASP A 545 2.66 -20.73 -11.73
CA ASP A 545 1.27 -20.60 -11.34
C ASP A 545 0.48 -21.81 -11.83
N VAL A 546 -0.44 -22.24 -10.98
CA VAL A 546 -1.43 -23.28 -11.27
C VAL A 546 -2.78 -22.78 -10.86
N GLY A 547 -3.80 -22.99 -11.67
CA GLY A 547 -5.16 -22.57 -11.38
C GLY A 547 -6.23 -23.47 -11.97
N PHE A 548 -7.33 -23.57 -11.23
CA PHE A 548 -8.56 -24.25 -11.61
C PHE A 548 -9.69 -23.22 -11.59
N LEU A 549 -10.52 -23.18 -12.62
CA LEU A 549 -11.64 -22.26 -12.73
C LEU A 549 -12.80 -22.93 -13.46
N GLY A 550 -14.00 -22.84 -12.90
CA GLY A 550 -15.20 -23.37 -13.51
C GLY A 550 -16.41 -23.40 -12.57
N TYR A 551 -17.39 -24.20 -12.92
CA TYR A 551 -18.65 -24.32 -12.20
C TYR A 551 -18.76 -25.58 -11.35
N ASN A 552 -17.80 -26.50 -11.45
CA ASN A 552 -17.85 -27.74 -10.69
C ASN A 552 -17.63 -27.46 -9.19
N HIS A 553 -18.48 -28.03 -8.33
CA HIS A 553 -18.36 -27.91 -6.89
C HIS A 553 -17.07 -28.54 -6.34
N MET A 554 -16.60 -29.63 -6.95
CA MET A 554 -15.26 -30.17 -6.72
C MET A 554 -14.27 -29.35 -7.52
N ILE A 555 -13.60 -28.42 -6.85
CA ILE A 555 -12.82 -27.36 -7.49
C ILE A 555 -11.73 -27.89 -8.42
N PHE A 556 -11.12 -29.03 -8.09
CA PHE A 556 -10.06 -29.66 -8.88
C PHE A 556 -10.56 -30.43 -10.12
N ASP A 557 -11.87 -30.59 -10.28
CA ASP A 557 -12.49 -31.13 -11.49
C ASP A 557 -12.80 -30.05 -12.53
N ASN A 558 -12.50 -28.80 -12.21
CA ASN A 558 -12.63 -27.69 -13.14
C ASN A 558 -11.44 -27.60 -14.11
N PRO A 559 -11.58 -26.88 -15.25
CA PRO A 559 -10.49 -26.65 -16.18
C PRO A 559 -9.23 -26.14 -15.51
N PHE A 560 -8.11 -26.75 -15.86
CA PHE A 560 -6.81 -26.54 -15.28
C PHE A 560 -5.93 -25.69 -16.18
N SER A 561 -5.24 -24.72 -15.59
CA SER A 561 -4.26 -23.87 -16.25
C SER A 561 -2.95 -23.88 -15.49
N SER A 562 -1.82 -23.92 -16.21
CA SER A 562 -0.50 -23.79 -15.59
C SER A 562 0.47 -23.01 -16.45
N VAL A 563 1.28 -22.19 -15.82
CA VAL A 563 2.25 -21.30 -16.45
C VAL A 563 3.53 -21.31 -15.64
N ILE A 564 4.67 -21.26 -16.31
CA ILE A 564 5.97 -21.00 -15.68
C ILE A 564 6.66 -19.84 -16.37
N GLY A 565 7.56 -19.17 -15.67
CA GLY A 565 8.26 -18.05 -16.27
C GLY A 565 9.40 -17.50 -15.44
N ILE A 566 10.03 -16.50 -16.02
CA ILE A 566 11.10 -15.72 -15.42
C ILE A 566 10.70 -14.25 -15.40
N GLY A 567 11.30 -13.49 -14.52
CA GLY A 567 11.06 -12.05 -14.49
C GLY A 567 12.17 -11.29 -13.81
N VAL A 568 12.12 -9.98 -13.98
CA VAL A 568 12.98 -9.03 -13.29
C VAL A 568 12.14 -7.98 -12.58
N ARG A 569 12.48 -7.72 -11.34
CA ARG A 569 11.97 -6.59 -10.54
C ARG A 569 13.01 -5.50 -10.49
N ILE A 570 12.60 -4.30 -10.82
CA ILE A 570 13.43 -3.12 -10.84
C ILE A 570 12.82 -2.13 -9.85
N LYS A 571 13.59 -1.72 -8.85
CA LYS A 571 13.15 -0.77 -7.84
C LYS A 571 14.15 0.34 -7.63
N ASN A 572 13.66 1.56 -7.56
CA ASN A 572 14.40 2.70 -7.07
C ASN A 572 13.84 3.12 -5.71
N GLU A 573 14.65 3.13 -4.68
CA GLU A 573 14.21 3.40 -3.30
C GLU A 573 13.88 4.87 -3.03
N ARG A 574 14.33 5.78 -3.88
CA ARG A 574 14.07 7.21 -3.77
C ARG A 574 12.78 7.64 -4.45
N LEU A 575 12.30 6.83 -5.38
CA LEU A 575 11.08 7.09 -6.12
C LEU A 575 9.90 6.35 -5.46
N ILE A 576 8.73 6.96 -5.48
CA ILE A 576 7.48 6.34 -5.01
C ILE A 576 7.01 5.22 -5.94
N PHE A 577 7.63 5.07 -7.10
CA PHE A 577 7.25 3.99 -8.01
C PHE A 577 7.26 2.64 -7.29
N ASN A 578 6.17 1.93 -7.45
CA ASN A 578 6.14 0.50 -7.14
C ASN A 578 7.22 -0.21 -7.96
N ASN A 579 7.54 -1.43 -7.59
CA ASN A 579 8.47 -2.23 -8.36
C ASN A 579 8.00 -2.34 -9.81
N ILE A 580 8.83 -1.95 -10.77
CA ILE A 580 8.57 -2.29 -12.17
C ILE A 580 8.92 -3.77 -12.33
N GLN A 581 7.97 -4.57 -12.79
CA GLN A 581 8.15 -5.98 -13.06
C GLN A 581 8.02 -6.25 -14.54
N ILE A 582 9.01 -6.89 -15.11
CA ILE A 582 9.00 -7.37 -16.49
C ILE A 582 9.00 -8.90 -16.41
N ARG A 583 8.02 -9.54 -17.03
CA ARG A 583 7.79 -10.98 -16.97
C ARG A 583 7.72 -11.61 -18.34
N PHE A 584 8.31 -12.79 -18.43
CA PHE A 584 8.19 -13.69 -19.56
C PHE A 584 7.68 -15.04 -19.05
N GLY A 585 6.70 -15.61 -19.72
CA GLY A 585 6.10 -16.88 -19.33
C GLY A 585 5.80 -17.79 -20.50
N VAL A 586 5.60 -19.05 -20.18
CA VAL A 586 5.16 -20.11 -21.10
C VAL A 586 4.02 -20.85 -20.44
N ALA A 587 2.90 -20.96 -21.13
CA ALA A 587 1.78 -21.78 -20.68
C ALA A 587 2.12 -23.25 -20.91
N LEU A 588 2.16 -24.04 -19.84
CA LEU A 588 2.34 -25.48 -19.90
C LEU A 588 1.02 -26.19 -20.18
N CYS A 589 -0.05 -25.69 -19.60
CA CYS A 589 -1.41 -26.17 -19.82
C CYS A 589 -2.38 -24.99 -19.84
N ARG A 590 -3.29 -24.98 -20.81
CA ARG A 590 -4.42 -24.05 -20.87
C ARG A 590 -5.61 -24.70 -21.55
N PRO A 591 -6.84 -24.47 -21.08
CA PRO A 591 -8.04 -24.86 -21.83
C PRO A 591 -8.09 -24.17 -23.20
N GLY A 592 -8.72 -24.82 -24.19
CA GLY A 592 -8.76 -24.34 -25.58
C GLY A 592 -9.18 -22.89 -25.80
N PRO A 593 -10.21 -22.36 -25.09
CA PRO A 593 -10.67 -20.98 -25.30
C PRO A 593 -9.82 -19.91 -24.60
N TYR A 594 -8.87 -20.31 -23.73
CA TYR A 594 -8.10 -19.33 -22.96
C TYR A 594 -6.95 -18.75 -23.77
N ASP A 595 -6.80 -17.42 -23.70
CA ASP A 595 -5.67 -16.71 -24.31
C ASP A 595 -4.45 -16.74 -23.41
N PHE A 596 -3.26 -16.50 -23.99
CA PHE A 596 -2.02 -16.44 -23.24
C PHE A 596 -1.14 -15.28 -23.70
N ASN A 597 -0.78 -14.41 -22.78
CA ASN A 597 0.18 -13.35 -22.97
C ASN A 597 1.55 -13.78 -22.39
N TRP A 598 2.50 -14.05 -23.24
CA TRP A 598 3.85 -14.49 -22.88
C TRP A 598 4.72 -13.39 -22.27
N PHE A 599 4.32 -12.13 -22.44
CA PHE A 599 5.06 -10.95 -21.97
C PHE A 599 4.12 -9.99 -21.23
N ASP A 600 4.59 -9.48 -20.09
CA ASP A 600 3.84 -8.49 -19.32
C ASP A 600 4.77 -7.52 -18.57
N ILE A 601 4.36 -6.27 -18.48
CA ILE A 601 4.98 -5.25 -17.65
C ILE A 601 3.94 -4.77 -16.65
N SER A 602 4.25 -4.91 -15.36
CA SER A 602 3.37 -4.47 -14.29
C SER A 602 4.12 -3.78 -13.16
N ASN A 603 3.39 -3.03 -12.37
CA ASN A 603 3.88 -2.40 -11.14
C ASN A 603 3.27 -3.02 -9.89
N GLU A 604 2.50 -4.10 -10.02
CA GLU A 604 1.80 -4.72 -8.91
C GLU A 604 2.67 -5.71 -8.14
N SER A 605 2.50 -5.74 -6.83
CA SER A 605 3.07 -6.79 -5.97
C SER A 605 2.16 -8.01 -5.97
N THR A 606 2.74 -9.18 -6.14
CA THR A 606 2.02 -10.47 -6.06
C THR A 606 1.75 -10.87 -4.60
N LEU A 607 2.53 -10.36 -3.66
CA LEU A 607 2.37 -10.63 -2.23
C LEU A 607 1.69 -9.43 -1.55
N GLU A 608 0.48 -9.64 -1.07
CA GLU A 608 -0.24 -8.70 -0.21
C GLU A 608 -0.68 -9.44 1.05
N VAL A 609 -0.19 -9.01 2.21
CA VAL A 609 -0.52 -9.61 3.49
C VAL A 609 -1.76 -8.95 4.06
N ASP A 610 -2.70 -9.76 4.55
CA ASP A 610 -3.93 -9.25 5.15
C ASP A 610 -3.66 -8.41 6.41
N SER A 611 -4.41 -7.32 6.56
CA SER A 611 -4.43 -6.53 7.79
C SER A 611 -5.37 -7.17 8.80
N PHE A 612 -4.92 -7.23 10.05
CA PHE A 612 -5.73 -7.73 11.18
C PHE A 612 -6.51 -6.61 11.89
N ARG A 613 -6.45 -5.38 11.40
CA ARG A 613 -7.17 -4.25 12.00
C ARG A 613 -8.68 -4.39 11.84
N PRO A 614 -9.48 -3.82 12.77
CA PRO A 614 -10.92 -3.67 12.57
C PRO A 614 -11.25 -3.03 11.23
N SER A 615 -12.26 -3.54 10.55
CA SER A 615 -12.72 -3.06 9.24
C SER A 615 -14.21 -2.74 9.27
N VAL A 616 -14.68 -1.98 8.29
CA VAL A 616 -16.10 -1.65 8.14
C VAL A 616 -16.91 -2.93 7.88
N ALA A 617 -18.02 -3.09 8.61
CA ALA A 617 -18.94 -4.19 8.41
C ALA A 617 -19.57 -4.10 7.01
N ARG A 618 -19.33 -5.09 6.17
CA ARG A 618 -19.89 -5.21 4.81
C ARG A 618 -19.91 -6.66 4.36
N PRO A 619 -20.76 -7.02 3.39
CA PRO A 619 -20.74 -8.36 2.82
C PRO A 619 -19.36 -8.72 2.26
N ILE A 620 -19.00 -9.99 2.35
CA ILE A 620 -17.74 -10.51 1.78
C ILE A 620 -17.82 -10.34 0.26
N GLU A 621 -16.78 -9.74 -0.30
CA GLU A 621 -16.68 -9.55 -1.74
C GLU A 621 -16.37 -10.89 -2.42
N TYR A 622 -17.13 -11.20 -3.44
CA TYR A 622 -16.92 -12.37 -4.28
C TYR A 622 -16.08 -11.97 -5.50
N ARG A 623 -14.82 -12.37 -5.51
CA ARG A 623 -13.84 -11.99 -6.54
C ARG A 623 -12.98 -13.17 -6.96
#